data_c97247e8a18e935934eef5906dd576ea
#
_entry.id   c97247e8a18e935934eef5906dd576ea
#
_cell.length_a   1.000
_cell.length_b   1.000
_cell.length_c   1.000
_cell.angle_alpha   90.00
_cell.angle_beta   90.00
_cell.angle_gamma   90.00
#
_symmetry.space_group_name_H-M   'P 1'
#
loop_
_entity.id
_entity.type
_entity.pdbx_description
1 polymer ?
#
loop_
_entity_poly.entity_id
_entity_poly.type
_entity_poly.pdbx_seq_one_letter_code
_entity_poly.pdbx_strand_id
1 'polypeptide(L)'
;MYDKLHELFGLAYPLHTQVFGDWHDTSRPVIVLIHGIGVNHNIWQDVLNQLGDQPVLAVDLLGFGQSRKPAWPDYTLTDHARALRKTIRHAAPLRQVILCGHSLGTLVAIEYTKLFPRRVQKLVLCSPPIYLPSDIAKRPLREALLKTIGKGFLKAINASPKLIGAVNQYKRTQKNFHVSREGFSPYAKTARNSILLQTSLGDACALPPLPMTILYGTLDAVRIPKHFKAIQRRRRNVVIETAITGHEIRKRYAKLIAKHLEQ
;
A
#
# COMPACT_ATOMS: atom_id res chain seq x y z
N MET A 1 -23.53 13.87 12.06
CA MET A 1 -24.44 12.71 11.98
C MET A 1 -23.80 11.55 11.18
N TYR A 2 -23.31 11.74 9.97
CA TYR A 2 -22.70 10.71 9.11
C TYR A 2 -21.52 9.97 9.78
N ASP A 3 -20.56 10.70 10.36
CA ASP A 3 -19.39 10.08 10.99
C ASP A 3 -19.75 9.29 12.26
N LYS A 4 -20.75 9.74 13.04
CA LYS A 4 -21.25 8.99 14.20
C LYS A 4 -21.92 7.66 13.81
N LEU A 5 -22.61 7.62 12.67
CA LEU A 5 -23.19 6.37 12.17
C LEU A 5 -22.09 5.40 11.69
N HIS A 6 -21.05 5.92 11.01
CA HIS A 6 -19.92 5.10 10.60
C HIS A 6 -19.17 4.51 11.81
N GLU A 7 -18.97 5.30 12.85
CA GLU A 7 -18.37 4.85 14.11
C GLU A 7 -19.23 3.80 14.82
N LEU A 8 -20.53 4.09 15.01
CA LEU A 8 -21.47 3.22 15.73
C LEU A 8 -21.62 1.83 15.07
N PHE A 9 -21.64 1.80 13.74
CA PHE A 9 -21.83 0.56 12.98
C PHE A 9 -20.53 0.00 12.38
N GLY A 10 -19.38 0.56 12.69
CA GLY A 10 -18.10 0.12 12.14
C GLY A 10 -18.04 0.16 10.61
N LEU A 11 -18.75 1.11 9.98
CA LEU A 11 -18.87 1.16 8.52
C LEU A 11 -17.62 1.74 7.89
N ALA A 12 -17.04 1.03 6.93
CA ALA A 12 -15.90 1.54 6.17
C ALA A 12 -16.26 2.81 5.39
N TYR A 13 -15.32 3.76 5.30
CA TYR A 13 -15.43 4.92 4.42
C TYR A 13 -15.00 4.57 3.00
N PRO A 14 -15.61 5.17 1.96
CA PRO A 14 -15.03 5.13 0.63
C PRO A 14 -13.74 5.97 0.61
N LEU A 15 -12.77 5.54 -0.20
CA LEU A 15 -11.52 6.23 -0.40
C LEU A 15 -11.68 7.32 -1.47
N HIS A 16 -10.87 8.37 -1.39
CA HIS A 16 -10.68 9.29 -2.51
C HIS A 16 -9.97 8.56 -3.65
N THR A 17 -10.40 8.84 -4.88
CA THR A 17 -9.93 8.13 -6.08
C THR A 17 -9.64 9.10 -7.22
N GLN A 18 -8.67 8.73 -8.05
CA GLN A 18 -8.44 9.28 -9.37
C GLN A 18 -8.60 8.17 -10.41
N VAL A 19 -9.30 8.46 -11.49
CA VAL A 19 -9.65 7.54 -12.56
C VAL A 19 -8.87 7.90 -13.82
N PHE A 20 -8.26 6.91 -14.48
CA PHE A 20 -7.47 7.10 -15.70
C PHE A 20 -7.82 6.02 -16.72
N GLY A 21 -7.47 6.28 -17.99
CA GLY A 21 -7.66 5.36 -19.09
C GLY A 21 -9.11 5.23 -19.56
N ASP A 22 -9.36 4.24 -20.43
CA ASP A 22 -10.68 3.97 -20.99
C ASP A 22 -11.47 3.00 -20.09
N TRP A 23 -12.63 3.45 -19.63
CA TRP A 23 -13.54 2.68 -18.78
C TRP A 23 -14.76 2.10 -19.53
N HIS A 24 -14.91 2.38 -20.81
CA HIS A 24 -16.02 1.91 -21.62
C HIS A 24 -15.95 0.40 -21.88
N ASP A 25 -14.74 -0.13 -22.09
CA ASP A 25 -14.53 -1.57 -22.19
C ASP A 25 -14.59 -2.25 -20.81
N THR A 26 -15.75 -2.76 -20.49
CA THR A 26 -16.01 -3.45 -19.21
C THR A 26 -15.43 -4.87 -19.14
N SER A 27 -14.95 -5.44 -20.23
CA SER A 27 -14.32 -6.76 -20.26
C SER A 27 -12.90 -6.74 -19.64
N ARG A 28 -12.24 -5.60 -19.69
CA ARG A 28 -10.88 -5.41 -19.16
C ARG A 28 -10.90 -5.30 -17.62
N PRO A 29 -9.96 -5.93 -16.90
CA PRO A 29 -9.83 -5.75 -15.47
C PRO A 29 -9.43 -4.30 -15.14
N VAL A 30 -9.85 -3.80 -13.98
CA VAL A 30 -9.41 -2.48 -13.49
C VAL A 30 -8.11 -2.64 -12.71
N ILE A 31 -7.10 -1.87 -13.07
CA ILE A 31 -5.86 -1.77 -12.31
C ILE A 31 -6.10 -0.84 -11.11
N VAL A 32 -5.95 -1.35 -9.90
CA VAL A 32 -6.11 -0.58 -8.66
C VAL A 32 -4.73 -0.28 -8.08
N LEU A 33 -4.35 0.99 -8.07
CA LEU A 33 -3.05 1.47 -7.59
C LEU A 33 -3.14 1.93 -6.13
N ILE A 34 -2.39 1.27 -5.24
CA ILE A 34 -2.46 1.44 -3.78
C ILE A 34 -1.11 1.94 -3.27
N HIS A 35 -1.05 3.18 -2.80
CA HIS A 35 0.19 3.85 -2.37
C HIS A 35 0.74 3.37 -1.02
N GLY A 36 1.94 3.83 -0.66
CA GLY A 36 2.61 3.56 0.60
C GLY A 36 2.17 4.47 1.76
N ILE A 37 2.77 4.29 2.93
CA ILE A 37 2.49 5.11 4.11
C ILE A 37 3.00 6.54 3.93
N GLY A 38 2.19 7.53 4.31
CA GLY A 38 2.59 8.95 4.33
C GLY A 38 2.66 9.64 2.98
N VAL A 39 2.17 9.00 1.92
CA VAL A 39 2.07 9.53 0.56
C VAL A 39 0.62 9.45 0.06
N ASN A 40 0.37 9.70 -1.21
CA ASN A 40 -0.94 9.65 -1.87
C ASN A 40 -0.82 9.06 -3.29
N HIS A 41 -1.90 9.04 -4.04
CA HIS A 41 -1.97 8.50 -5.41
C HIS A 41 -0.95 9.11 -6.39
N ASN A 42 -0.44 10.32 -6.14
CA ASN A 42 0.53 10.99 -7.06
C ASN A 42 1.87 10.24 -7.22
N ILE A 43 2.19 9.30 -6.31
CA ILE A 43 3.41 8.47 -6.47
C ILE A 43 3.37 7.60 -7.73
N TRP A 44 2.20 7.40 -8.31
CA TRP A 44 1.98 6.54 -9.47
C TRP A 44 2.12 7.25 -10.81
N GLN A 45 2.41 8.58 -10.83
CA GLN A 45 2.42 9.36 -12.07
C GLN A 45 3.35 8.77 -13.14
N ASP A 46 4.57 8.34 -12.78
CA ASP A 46 5.51 7.73 -13.72
C ASP A 46 5.01 6.37 -14.27
N VAL A 47 4.19 5.65 -13.51
CA VAL A 47 3.55 4.39 -13.94
C VAL A 47 2.36 4.69 -14.85
N LEU A 48 1.49 5.63 -14.46
CA LEU A 48 0.34 6.06 -15.24
C LEU A 48 0.72 6.51 -16.66
N ASN A 49 1.83 7.21 -16.79
CA ASN A 49 2.36 7.66 -18.10
C ASN A 49 2.79 6.49 -19.01
N GLN A 50 2.84 5.25 -18.52
CA GLN A 50 3.20 4.06 -19.30
C GLN A 50 1.97 3.17 -19.61
N LEU A 51 0.85 3.33 -18.89
CA LEU A 51 -0.28 2.39 -18.95
C LEU A 51 -1.27 2.67 -20.11
N GLY A 52 -1.07 3.77 -20.87
CA GLY A 52 -1.97 4.11 -21.99
C GLY A 52 -3.43 4.15 -21.55
N ASP A 53 -4.30 3.49 -22.31
CA ASP A 53 -5.75 3.45 -22.11
C ASP A 53 -6.22 2.36 -21.14
N GLN A 54 -5.31 1.76 -20.34
CA GLN A 54 -5.72 0.80 -19.32
C GLN A 54 -6.65 1.46 -18.30
N PRO A 55 -7.78 0.84 -17.91
CA PRO A 55 -8.66 1.38 -16.88
C PRO A 55 -7.98 1.29 -15.52
N VAL A 56 -7.66 2.44 -14.93
CA VAL A 56 -6.92 2.56 -13.68
C VAL A 56 -7.73 3.32 -12.64
N LEU A 57 -7.74 2.78 -11.42
CA LEU A 57 -8.26 3.40 -10.20
C LEU A 57 -7.10 3.63 -9.23
N ALA A 58 -6.58 4.84 -9.14
CA ALA A 58 -5.58 5.21 -8.14
C ALA A 58 -6.29 5.72 -6.89
N VAL A 59 -5.99 5.13 -5.72
CA VAL A 59 -6.67 5.46 -4.47
C VAL A 59 -5.76 6.18 -3.48
N ASP A 60 -6.33 7.06 -2.67
CA ASP A 60 -5.72 7.51 -1.43
C ASP A 60 -6.21 6.62 -0.29
N LEU A 61 -5.32 5.94 0.42
CA LEU A 61 -5.68 5.07 1.54
C LEU A 61 -6.39 5.86 2.66
N LEU A 62 -7.19 5.18 3.46
CA LEU A 62 -7.86 5.76 4.62
C LEU A 62 -6.84 6.46 5.52
N GLY A 63 -7.09 7.72 5.88
CA GLY A 63 -6.17 8.51 6.69
C GLY A 63 -5.08 9.25 5.91
N PHE A 64 -4.98 9.05 4.59
CA PHE A 64 -3.95 9.65 3.73
C PHE A 64 -4.54 10.47 2.59
N GLY A 65 -3.71 11.30 1.97
CA GLY A 65 -4.10 12.13 0.83
C GLY A 65 -5.40 12.91 1.09
N GLN A 66 -6.33 12.80 0.18
CA GLN A 66 -7.66 13.43 0.25
C GLN A 66 -8.73 12.50 0.85
N SER A 67 -8.39 11.25 1.20
CA SER A 67 -9.29 10.37 1.93
C SER A 67 -9.58 10.87 3.34
N ARG A 68 -10.75 10.50 3.87
CA ARG A 68 -11.15 10.84 5.24
C ARG A 68 -10.15 10.34 6.28
N LYS A 69 -10.05 11.07 7.39
CA LYS A 69 -9.13 10.83 8.50
C LYS A 69 -9.89 10.66 9.81
N PRO A 70 -10.85 9.71 9.90
CA PRO A 70 -11.64 9.52 11.12
C PRO A 70 -10.75 9.14 12.31
N ALA A 71 -11.13 9.56 13.51
CA ALA A 71 -10.36 9.29 14.73
C ALA A 71 -10.54 7.86 15.27
N TRP A 72 -11.69 7.25 15.01
CA TRP A 72 -12.13 6.00 15.62
C TRP A 72 -11.46 4.72 15.09
N PRO A 73 -11.11 4.54 13.78
CA PRO A 73 -10.49 3.32 13.32
C PRO A 73 -9.10 3.12 13.93
N ASP A 74 -8.70 1.87 14.04
CA ASP A 74 -7.34 1.50 14.43
C ASP A 74 -6.36 1.49 13.28
N TYR A 75 -6.84 1.73 12.06
CA TYR A 75 -6.03 1.75 10.82
C TYR A 75 -5.23 0.45 10.64
N THR A 76 -5.89 -0.66 10.91
CA THR A 76 -5.37 -2.01 10.62
C THR A 76 -5.38 -2.28 9.12
N LEU A 77 -4.68 -3.33 8.68
CA LEU A 77 -4.76 -3.79 7.28
C LEU A 77 -6.20 -4.11 6.89
N THR A 78 -6.99 -4.67 7.81
CA THR A 78 -8.41 -4.96 7.61
C THR A 78 -9.25 -3.71 7.41
N ASP A 79 -8.98 -2.62 8.16
CA ASP A 79 -9.69 -1.34 7.98
C ASP A 79 -9.41 -0.75 6.59
N HIS A 80 -8.14 -0.74 6.17
CA HIS A 80 -7.75 -0.31 4.83
C HIS A 80 -8.37 -1.19 3.74
N ALA A 81 -8.34 -2.51 3.89
CA ALA A 81 -8.92 -3.44 2.92
C ALA A 81 -10.44 -3.30 2.79
N ARG A 82 -11.17 -3.08 3.89
CA ARG A 82 -12.62 -2.84 3.87
C ARG A 82 -12.98 -1.51 3.19
N ALA A 83 -12.21 -0.45 3.46
CA ALA A 83 -12.37 0.84 2.78
C ALA A 83 -12.10 0.71 1.27
N LEU A 84 -11.04 0.01 0.89
CA LEU A 84 -10.71 -0.30 -0.49
C LEU A 84 -11.83 -1.12 -1.17
N ARG A 85 -12.39 -2.14 -0.48
CA ARG A 85 -13.52 -2.91 -1.02
C ARG A 85 -14.74 -2.04 -1.30
N LYS A 86 -15.11 -1.15 -0.36
CA LYS A 86 -16.24 -0.24 -0.56
C LYS A 86 -16.02 0.62 -1.80
N THR A 87 -14.80 1.13 -1.97
CA THR A 87 -14.40 1.96 -3.10
C THR A 87 -14.46 1.21 -4.42
N ILE A 88 -13.84 0.02 -4.51
CA ILE A 88 -13.85 -0.79 -5.73
C ILE A 88 -15.27 -1.23 -6.11
N ARG A 89 -16.11 -1.58 -5.13
CA ARG A 89 -17.52 -1.95 -5.40
C ARG A 89 -18.33 -0.81 -5.98
N HIS A 90 -18.01 0.42 -5.60
CA HIS A 90 -18.68 1.61 -6.12
C HIS A 90 -18.15 2.01 -7.50
N ALA A 91 -16.82 2.08 -7.66
CA ALA A 91 -16.20 2.57 -8.88
C ALA A 91 -16.19 1.54 -10.02
N ALA A 92 -16.07 0.25 -9.71
CA ALA A 92 -15.95 -0.84 -10.67
C ALA A 92 -16.86 -2.02 -10.28
N PRO A 93 -18.20 -1.84 -10.28
CA PRO A 93 -19.13 -2.90 -9.93
C PRO A 93 -18.96 -4.07 -10.90
N LEU A 94 -18.86 -5.29 -10.34
CA LEU A 94 -18.74 -6.57 -11.07
C LEU A 94 -17.45 -6.79 -11.88
N ARG A 95 -16.55 -5.82 -12.02
CA ARG A 95 -15.28 -5.98 -12.75
C ARG A 95 -14.24 -6.77 -11.95
N GLN A 96 -13.41 -7.53 -12.64
CA GLN A 96 -12.18 -8.09 -12.08
C GLN A 96 -11.17 -6.97 -11.83
N VAL A 97 -10.28 -7.16 -10.86
CA VAL A 97 -9.26 -6.17 -10.52
C VAL A 97 -7.85 -6.77 -10.49
N ILE A 98 -6.89 -5.97 -10.94
CA ILE A 98 -5.46 -6.20 -10.71
C ILE A 98 -5.04 -5.25 -9.59
N LEU A 99 -4.60 -5.78 -8.45
CA LEU A 99 -4.15 -4.95 -7.35
C LEU A 99 -2.65 -4.71 -7.45
N CYS A 100 -2.26 -3.46 -7.57
CA CYS A 100 -0.87 -3.03 -7.55
C CYS A 100 -0.62 -2.18 -6.31
N GLY A 101 0.12 -2.70 -5.36
CA GLY A 101 0.47 -2.00 -4.13
C GLY A 101 1.94 -1.59 -4.11
N HIS A 102 2.24 -0.45 -3.48
CA HIS A 102 3.60 -0.03 -3.15
C HIS A 102 3.76 0.06 -1.63
N SER A 103 4.85 -0.50 -1.10
CA SER A 103 5.16 -0.42 0.33
C SER A 103 3.97 -0.91 1.19
N LEU A 104 3.41 -0.07 2.08
CA LEU A 104 2.18 -0.38 2.83
C LEU A 104 1.05 -0.89 1.91
N GLY A 105 0.89 -0.32 0.72
CA GLY A 105 -0.15 -0.74 -0.23
C GLY A 105 -0.06 -2.20 -0.64
N THR A 106 1.14 -2.83 -0.56
CA THR A 106 1.31 -4.26 -0.81
C THR A 106 0.66 -5.11 0.29
N LEU A 107 0.80 -4.67 1.55
CA LEU A 107 0.20 -5.35 2.70
C LEU A 107 -1.32 -5.24 2.65
N VAL A 108 -1.83 -4.06 2.26
CA VAL A 108 -3.28 -3.84 2.04
C VAL A 108 -3.80 -4.72 0.90
N ALA A 109 -3.06 -4.86 -0.21
CA ALA A 109 -3.43 -5.73 -1.32
C ALA A 109 -3.47 -7.21 -0.92
N ILE A 110 -2.52 -7.68 -0.11
CA ILE A 110 -2.51 -9.05 0.46
C ILE A 110 -3.75 -9.25 1.35
N GLU A 111 -3.99 -8.35 2.30
CA GLU A 111 -5.15 -8.44 3.21
C GLU A 111 -6.48 -8.37 2.45
N TYR A 112 -6.59 -7.47 1.46
CA TYR A 112 -7.75 -7.40 0.58
C TYR A 112 -8.01 -8.74 -0.12
N THR A 113 -6.96 -9.34 -0.70
CA THR A 113 -7.09 -10.61 -1.44
C THR A 113 -7.46 -11.76 -0.51
N LYS A 114 -6.94 -11.79 0.71
CA LYS A 114 -7.30 -12.75 1.75
C LYS A 114 -8.80 -12.67 2.09
N LEU A 115 -9.31 -11.45 2.27
CA LEU A 115 -10.71 -11.23 2.66
C LEU A 115 -11.70 -11.33 1.49
N PHE A 116 -11.28 -10.94 0.27
CA PHE A 116 -12.16 -10.77 -0.88
C PHE A 116 -11.56 -11.33 -2.19
N PRO A 117 -11.18 -12.61 -2.24
CA PRO A 117 -10.38 -13.17 -3.33
C PRO A 117 -11.09 -13.23 -4.69
N ARG A 118 -12.42 -13.37 -4.71
CA ARG A 118 -13.21 -13.72 -5.93
C ARG A 118 -13.04 -12.76 -7.11
N ARG A 119 -12.61 -11.52 -6.86
CA ARG A 119 -12.50 -10.47 -7.89
C ARG A 119 -11.05 -10.07 -8.18
N VAL A 120 -10.09 -10.67 -7.48
CA VAL A 120 -8.68 -10.37 -7.68
C VAL A 120 -8.12 -11.33 -8.72
N GLN A 121 -7.77 -10.77 -9.88
CA GLN A 121 -7.19 -11.52 -10.98
C GLN A 121 -5.68 -11.69 -10.82
N LYS A 122 -4.99 -10.66 -10.30
CA LYS A 122 -3.54 -10.61 -10.17
C LYS A 122 -3.11 -9.67 -9.04
N LEU A 123 -1.97 -9.99 -8.42
CA LEU A 123 -1.27 -9.10 -7.48
C LEU A 123 0.07 -8.65 -8.06
N VAL A 124 0.36 -7.35 -7.96
CA VAL A 124 1.66 -6.75 -8.23
C VAL A 124 2.13 -6.03 -6.96
N LEU A 125 3.13 -6.58 -6.30
CA LEU A 125 3.63 -6.13 -5.00
C LEU A 125 4.97 -5.41 -5.18
N CYS A 126 4.96 -4.07 -5.10
CA CYS A 126 6.12 -3.22 -5.32
C CYS A 126 6.77 -2.84 -3.98
N SER A 127 8.03 -3.24 -3.78
CA SER A 127 8.81 -2.97 -2.55
C SER A 127 8.08 -3.39 -1.27
N PRO A 128 7.59 -4.65 -1.15
CA PRO A 128 6.75 -5.06 -0.04
C PRO A 128 7.55 -5.15 1.27
N PRO A 129 7.11 -4.44 2.34
CA PRO A 129 7.74 -4.46 3.65
C PRO A 129 7.24 -5.67 4.47
N ILE A 130 7.48 -6.86 3.97
CA ILE A 130 7.07 -8.12 4.63
C ILE A 130 8.12 -8.53 5.65
N TYR A 131 7.77 -8.50 6.93
CA TYR A 131 8.64 -8.80 8.07
C TYR A 131 8.06 -9.83 8.99
N LEU A 132 8.96 -10.46 9.77
CA LEU A 132 8.64 -11.17 11.01
C LEU A 132 9.04 -10.30 12.21
N PRO A 133 8.45 -10.49 13.39
CA PRO A 133 8.87 -9.78 14.61
C PRO A 133 10.39 -9.90 14.89
N SER A 134 10.96 -11.07 14.62
CA SER A 134 12.41 -11.32 14.75
C SER A 134 13.29 -10.53 13.78
N ASP A 135 12.76 -10.11 12.63
CA ASP A 135 13.51 -9.26 11.69
C ASP A 135 13.53 -7.81 12.17
N ILE A 136 12.42 -7.32 12.74
CA ILE A 136 12.29 -5.95 13.28
C ILE A 136 13.21 -5.76 14.49
N ALA A 137 13.47 -6.82 15.25
CA ALA A 137 14.41 -6.78 16.37
C ALA A 137 15.86 -6.54 15.93
N LYS A 138 16.21 -6.84 14.66
CA LYS A 138 17.57 -6.62 14.13
C LYS A 138 17.83 -5.15 13.83
N ARG A 139 18.93 -4.63 14.34
CA ARG A 139 19.33 -3.22 14.25
C ARG A 139 19.28 -2.62 12.84
N PRO A 140 19.85 -3.24 11.78
CA PRO A 140 19.86 -2.64 10.44
C PRO A 140 18.47 -2.41 9.87
N LEU A 141 17.56 -3.39 10.00
CA LEU A 141 16.18 -3.25 9.51
C LEU A 141 15.39 -2.25 10.36
N ARG A 142 15.54 -2.30 11.68
CA ARG A 142 14.92 -1.33 12.59
C ARG A 142 15.33 0.09 12.24
N GLU A 143 16.60 0.35 11.95
CA GLU A 143 17.08 1.68 11.54
C GLU A 143 16.54 2.08 10.17
N ALA A 144 16.47 1.14 9.20
CA ALA A 144 15.89 1.40 7.88
C ALA A 144 14.40 1.72 7.98
N LEU A 145 13.65 0.98 8.79
CA LEU A 145 12.25 1.25 9.10
C LEU A 145 12.07 2.61 9.78
N LEU A 146 12.92 2.92 10.77
CA LEU A 146 12.91 4.20 11.45
C LEU A 146 13.21 5.37 10.51
N LYS A 147 14.10 5.18 9.54
CA LYS A 147 14.37 6.16 8.48
C LYS A 147 13.18 6.29 7.53
N THR A 148 12.56 5.20 7.14
CA THR A 148 11.41 5.18 6.21
C THR A 148 10.15 5.73 6.85
N ILE A 149 9.88 5.38 8.11
CA ILE A 149 8.72 5.83 8.89
C ILE A 149 9.00 7.17 9.59
N GLY A 150 10.26 7.57 9.76
CA GLY A 150 10.71 8.78 10.44
C GLY A 150 11.22 8.53 11.87
N LYS A 151 12.47 8.95 12.15
CA LYS A 151 13.10 8.76 13.48
C LYS A 151 12.33 9.43 14.65
N GLY A 152 11.61 10.54 14.37
CA GLY A 152 10.75 11.23 15.35
C GLY A 152 9.48 10.49 15.70
N PHE A 153 9.04 9.60 14.82
CA PHE A 153 7.72 9.01 14.87
C PHE A 153 7.58 7.90 15.92
N LEU A 154 8.58 7.04 16.12
CA LEU A 154 8.54 6.01 17.16
C LEU A 154 8.66 6.59 18.58
N LYS A 155 9.31 7.75 18.73
CA LYS A 155 9.21 8.55 19.96
C LYS A 155 7.87 9.28 20.10
N ALA A 156 7.21 9.56 18.97
CA ALA A 156 5.97 10.35 18.90
C ALA A 156 4.67 9.52 18.97
N ILE A 157 4.72 8.19 19.00
CA ILE A 157 3.52 7.36 19.28
C ILE A 157 2.89 7.74 20.63
N ASN A 158 3.68 8.36 21.53
CA ASN A 158 3.23 8.89 22.83
C ASN A 158 3.39 10.41 22.96
N ALA A 159 3.72 11.16 21.91
CA ALA A 159 4.13 12.56 22.04
C ALA A 159 3.33 13.52 21.13
N SER A 160 3.29 14.77 21.58
CA SER A 160 2.58 15.95 21.10
C SER A 160 2.63 16.25 19.59
N PRO A 161 1.57 16.87 19.03
CA PRO A 161 1.48 17.39 17.65
C PRO A 161 2.62 18.32 17.20
N LYS A 162 3.42 18.85 18.14
CA LYS A 162 4.59 19.71 17.85
C LYS A 162 5.69 19.00 17.03
N LEU A 163 5.71 17.66 17.00
CA LEU A 163 6.68 16.87 16.24
C LEU A 163 6.33 16.70 14.76
N ILE A 164 5.13 17.08 14.31
CA ILE A 164 4.73 17.03 12.91
C ILE A 164 5.65 17.87 12.02
N GLY A 165 6.05 19.05 12.50
CA GLY A 165 6.99 19.93 11.80
C GLY A 165 8.36 19.26 11.59
N ALA A 166 8.89 18.58 12.60
CA ALA A 166 10.17 17.88 12.51
C ALA A 166 10.13 16.66 11.58
N VAL A 167 9.01 15.92 11.56
CA VAL A 167 8.80 14.79 10.64
C VAL A 167 8.72 15.28 9.20
N ASN A 168 7.98 16.35 8.94
CA ASN A 168 7.85 16.94 7.60
C ASN A 168 9.16 17.58 7.14
N GLN A 169 9.94 18.20 8.04
CA GLN A 169 11.24 18.78 7.71
C GLN A 169 12.27 17.68 7.37
N TYR A 170 12.25 16.55 8.08
CA TYR A 170 13.13 15.40 7.79
C TYR A 170 12.81 14.76 6.44
N LYS A 171 11.52 14.80 6.01
CA LYS A 171 11.07 14.15 4.77
C LYS A 171 10.89 15.12 3.58
N ARG A 172 11.29 16.38 3.70
CA ARG A 172 11.36 17.35 2.58
C ARG A 172 12.18 16.84 1.39
N THR A 173 13.04 15.86 1.59
CA THR A 173 13.78 15.18 0.52
C THR A 173 12.95 14.18 -0.29
N GLN A 174 11.75 13.79 0.19
CA GLN A 174 10.82 12.91 -0.54
C GLN A 174 9.67 13.76 -1.08
N LYS A 175 9.64 13.99 -2.39
CA LYS A 175 8.72 14.90 -3.10
C LYS A 175 7.22 14.74 -2.77
N ASN A 176 6.78 13.55 -2.37
CA ASN A 176 5.37 13.19 -2.20
C ASN A 176 4.98 12.88 -0.74
N PHE A 177 5.92 12.99 0.21
CA PHE A 177 5.60 12.71 1.61
C PHE A 177 4.99 13.94 2.29
N HIS A 178 3.77 13.79 2.76
CA HIS A 178 3.08 14.83 3.51
C HIS A 178 2.19 14.24 4.60
N VAL A 179 2.44 14.60 5.85
CA VAL A 179 1.56 14.28 6.98
C VAL A 179 1.04 15.59 7.58
N SER A 180 -0.24 15.85 7.41
CA SER A 180 -0.92 16.99 8.03
C SER A 180 -1.12 16.75 9.54
N ARG A 181 -1.50 17.80 10.27
CA ARG A 181 -1.84 17.69 11.70
C ARG A 181 -2.94 16.65 11.93
N GLU A 182 -3.97 16.63 11.09
CA GLU A 182 -5.09 15.67 11.15
C GLU A 182 -4.66 14.26 10.72
N GLY A 183 -3.69 14.14 9.79
CA GLY A 183 -3.14 12.89 9.31
C GLY A 183 -2.15 12.22 10.26
N PHE A 184 -1.76 12.88 11.37
CA PHE A 184 -0.75 12.34 12.27
C PHE A 184 -1.22 11.08 13.01
N SER A 185 -2.41 11.11 13.62
CA SER A 185 -2.97 9.94 14.31
C SER A 185 -3.21 8.77 13.36
N PRO A 186 -3.87 8.93 12.20
CA PRO A 186 -3.95 7.89 11.17
C PRO A 186 -2.60 7.29 10.77
N TYR A 187 -1.61 8.15 10.52
CA TYR A 187 -0.26 7.70 10.17
C TYR A 187 0.35 6.85 11.29
N ALA A 188 0.22 7.28 12.57
CA ALA A 188 0.75 6.60 13.73
C ALA A 188 0.14 5.21 13.91
N LYS A 189 -1.18 5.18 13.92
CA LYS A 189 -1.95 3.95 14.03
C LYS A 189 -1.63 2.99 12.87
N THR A 190 -1.56 3.47 11.63
CA THR A 190 -1.19 2.66 10.46
C THR A 190 0.21 2.07 10.60
N ALA A 191 1.22 2.88 10.97
CA ALA A 191 2.58 2.39 11.15
C ALA A 191 2.66 1.26 12.18
N ARG A 192 1.95 1.42 13.31
CA ARG A 192 1.89 0.41 14.36
C ARG A 192 1.11 -0.82 13.94
N ASN A 193 -0.15 -0.64 13.55
CA ASN A 193 -1.12 -1.71 13.44
C ASN A 193 -1.06 -2.43 12.07
N SER A 194 -0.57 -1.74 11.03
CA SER A 194 -0.48 -2.30 9.68
C SER A 194 0.94 -2.72 9.30
N ILE A 195 2.00 -2.06 9.81
CA ILE A 195 3.37 -2.40 9.43
C ILE A 195 4.07 -3.21 10.52
N LEU A 196 4.02 -2.77 11.80
CA LEU A 196 4.76 -3.45 12.86
C LEU A 196 4.07 -4.73 13.34
N LEU A 197 2.74 -4.77 13.34
CA LEU A 197 1.94 -5.92 13.82
C LEU A 197 1.41 -6.82 12.69
N GLN A 198 2.05 -6.80 11.53
CA GLN A 198 1.61 -7.55 10.35
C GLN A 198 1.82 -9.06 10.48
N THR A 199 0.98 -9.81 9.76
CA THR A 199 1.08 -11.27 9.54
C THR A 199 1.30 -11.61 8.06
N SER A 200 1.64 -10.61 7.25
CA SER A 200 1.56 -10.63 5.78
C SER A 200 2.42 -11.72 5.11
N LEU A 201 3.49 -12.20 5.75
CA LEU A 201 4.26 -13.33 5.21
C LEU A 201 3.42 -14.62 5.18
N GLY A 202 2.78 -14.95 6.30
CA GLY A 202 1.89 -16.12 6.40
C GLY A 202 0.67 -15.97 5.49
N ASP A 203 0.05 -14.79 5.52
CA ASP A 203 -1.10 -14.47 4.69
C ASP A 203 -0.79 -14.60 3.19
N ALA A 204 0.31 -14.01 2.71
CA ALA A 204 0.73 -14.11 1.31
C ALA A 204 1.00 -15.56 0.87
N CYS A 205 1.55 -16.39 1.75
CA CYS A 205 1.75 -17.82 1.49
C CYS A 205 0.43 -18.59 1.39
N ALA A 206 -0.60 -18.17 2.12
CA ALA A 206 -1.90 -18.85 2.25
C ALA A 206 -2.97 -18.35 1.28
N LEU A 207 -2.72 -17.29 0.49
CA LEU A 207 -3.67 -16.79 -0.50
C LEU A 207 -4.10 -17.89 -1.49
N PRO A 208 -5.33 -17.86 -2.00
CA PRO A 208 -5.77 -18.76 -3.06
C PRO A 208 -4.87 -18.66 -4.31
N PRO A 209 -4.87 -19.67 -5.19
CA PRO A 209 -4.06 -19.63 -6.41
C PRO A 209 -4.44 -18.45 -7.30
N LEU A 210 -3.52 -17.51 -7.48
CA LEU A 210 -3.60 -16.38 -8.42
C LEU A 210 -2.20 -15.95 -8.80
N PRO A 211 -2.00 -15.34 -9.99
CA PRO A 211 -0.72 -14.75 -10.37
C PRO A 211 -0.28 -13.67 -9.40
N MET A 212 0.98 -13.73 -8.97
CA MET A 212 1.58 -12.76 -8.09
C MET A 212 2.95 -12.34 -8.63
N THR A 213 3.18 -11.05 -8.73
CA THR A 213 4.49 -10.49 -9.06
C THR A 213 5.02 -9.71 -7.86
N ILE A 214 6.26 -9.99 -7.45
CA ILE A 214 6.97 -9.26 -6.40
C ILE A 214 8.11 -8.49 -7.07
N LEU A 215 8.03 -7.17 -7.02
CA LEU A 215 9.01 -6.24 -7.57
C LEU A 215 9.71 -5.49 -6.45
N TYR A 216 11.04 -5.36 -6.50
CA TYR A 216 11.75 -4.54 -5.53
C TYR A 216 13.06 -3.98 -6.06
N GLY A 217 13.48 -2.85 -5.48
CA GLY A 217 14.78 -2.25 -5.74
C GLY A 217 15.91 -3.02 -5.05
N THR A 218 17.02 -3.27 -5.76
CA THR A 218 18.20 -3.93 -5.16
C THR A 218 18.89 -3.06 -4.08
N LEU A 219 18.63 -1.75 -4.09
CA LEU A 219 19.13 -0.77 -3.12
C LEU A 219 18.09 -0.40 -2.03
N ASP A 220 16.92 -1.05 -2.05
CA ASP A 220 15.87 -0.82 -1.07
C ASP A 220 16.28 -1.42 0.29
N ALA A 221 16.50 -0.56 1.28
CA ALA A 221 16.98 -0.95 2.61
C ALA A 221 15.92 -1.67 3.48
N VAL A 222 14.64 -1.59 3.10
CA VAL A 222 13.56 -2.22 3.88
C VAL A 222 13.15 -3.59 3.34
N ARG A 223 13.75 -4.05 2.23
CA ARG A 223 13.45 -5.36 1.65
C ARG A 223 14.02 -6.53 2.45
N ILE A 224 13.33 -7.64 2.45
CA ILE A 224 13.83 -8.92 2.97
C ILE A 224 13.66 -10.03 1.91
N PRO A 225 14.60 -10.19 0.97
CA PRO A 225 14.47 -11.10 -0.15
C PRO A 225 14.21 -12.57 0.23
N LYS A 226 14.68 -13.01 1.41
CA LYS A 226 14.41 -14.37 1.91
C LYS A 226 12.91 -14.66 2.08
N HIS A 227 12.10 -13.63 2.44
CA HIS A 227 10.64 -13.77 2.59
C HIS A 227 9.97 -13.87 1.23
N PHE A 228 10.43 -13.11 0.24
CA PHE A 228 9.91 -13.20 -1.12
C PHE A 228 10.17 -14.59 -1.73
N LYS A 229 11.39 -15.13 -1.52
CA LYS A 229 11.72 -16.51 -1.92
C LYS A 229 10.90 -17.55 -1.15
N ALA A 230 10.58 -17.30 0.12
CA ALA A 230 9.70 -18.21 0.89
C ALA A 230 8.28 -18.25 0.32
N ILE A 231 7.72 -17.11 -0.08
CA ILE A 231 6.42 -17.03 -0.76
C ILE A 231 6.50 -17.79 -2.09
N GLN A 232 7.53 -17.55 -2.93
CA GLN A 232 7.72 -18.20 -4.22
C GLN A 232 7.84 -19.73 -4.11
N ARG A 233 8.51 -20.24 -3.09
CA ARG A 233 8.63 -21.70 -2.86
C ARG A 233 7.30 -22.37 -2.51
N ARG A 234 6.39 -21.64 -1.86
CA ARG A 234 5.08 -22.15 -1.46
C ARG A 234 3.99 -21.97 -2.50
N ARG A 235 4.22 -21.13 -3.49
CA ARG A 235 3.23 -20.74 -4.50
C ARG A 235 3.83 -20.85 -5.91
N ARG A 236 3.22 -21.64 -6.78
CA ARG A 236 3.74 -21.90 -8.14
C ARG A 236 3.69 -20.66 -9.07
N ASN A 237 2.75 -19.74 -8.85
CA ASN A 237 2.49 -18.61 -9.75
C ASN A 237 3.06 -17.29 -9.19
N VAL A 238 4.30 -17.31 -8.71
CA VAL A 238 4.98 -16.13 -8.19
C VAL A 238 6.21 -15.80 -9.01
N VAL A 239 6.22 -14.62 -9.61
CA VAL A 239 7.37 -14.02 -10.30
C VAL A 239 8.04 -13.02 -9.36
N ILE A 240 9.39 -13.08 -9.30
CA ILE A 240 10.19 -12.08 -8.58
C ILE A 240 11.11 -11.40 -9.60
N GLU A 241 11.00 -10.08 -9.72
CA GLU A 241 11.86 -9.29 -10.59
C GLU A 241 12.42 -8.08 -9.84
N THR A 242 13.61 -7.61 -10.19
CA THR A 242 14.33 -6.55 -9.48
C THR A 242 14.78 -5.45 -10.42
N ALA A 243 14.91 -4.24 -9.90
CA ALA A 243 15.54 -3.12 -10.58
C ALA A 243 16.65 -2.51 -9.71
N ILE A 244 17.66 -1.90 -10.34
CA ILE A 244 18.68 -1.12 -9.62
C ILE A 244 18.07 0.22 -9.23
N THR A 245 17.39 0.23 -8.09
CA THR A 245 16.68 1.40 -7.52
C THR A 245 16.53 1.25 -5.99
N GLY A 246 16.18 2.34 -5.32
CA GLY A 246 15.79 2.34 -3.91
C GLY A 246 14.32 1.95 -3.72
N HIS A 247 13.72 2.46 -2.62
CA HIS A 247 12.34 2.17 -2.23
C HIS A 247 11.29 2.89 -3.08
N GLU A 248 11.64 4.02 -3.68
CA GLU A 248 10.71 4.90 -4.38
C GLU A 248 10.44 4.45 -5.83
N ILE A 249 9.19 4.67 -6.29
CA ILE A 249 8.81 4.45 -7.68
C ILE A 249 9.36 5.61 -8.53
N ARG A 250 10.31 5.32 -9.39
CA ARG A 250 10.90 6.29 -10.33
C ARG A 250 11.32 5.61 -11.64
N LYS A 251 11.20 6.33 -12.76
CA LYS A 251 11.75 5.98 -14.09
C LYS A 251 11.77 4.48 -14.43
N ARG A 252 12.94 3.81 -14.30
CA ARG A 252 13.10 2.39 -14.62
C ARG A 252 12.21 1.47 -13.81
N TYR A 253 11.99 1.80 -12.53
CA TYR A 253 11.10 1.02 -11.67
C TYR A 253 9.64 1.17 -12.11
N ALA A 254 9.23 2.37 -12.49
CA ALA A 254 7.89 2.61 -13.04
C ALA A 254 7.66 1.81 -14.34
N LYS A 255 8.64 1.77 -15.25
CA LYS A 255 8.56 0.95 -16.48
C LYS A 255 8.42 -0.54 -16.17
N LEU A 256 9.17 -1.04 -15.18
CA LEU A 256 9.09 -2.43 -14.75
C LEU A 256 7.70 -2.76 -14.19
N ILE A 257 7.14 -1.87 -13.37
CA ILE A 257 5.79 -2.02 -12.80
C ILE A 257 4.75 -2.05 -13.93
N ALA A 258 4.79 -1.09 -14.85
CA ALA A 258 3.85 -1.00 -15.98
C ALA A 258 3.89 -2.28 -16.83
N LYS A 259 5.06 -2.77 -17.21
CA LYS A 259 5.24 -4.05 -17.93
C LYS A 259 4.45 -5.21 -17.28
N HIS A 260 4.42 -5.27 -15.95
CA HIS A 260 3.70 -6.32 -15.24
C HIS A 260 2.21 -6.03 -15.01
N LEU A 261 1.74 -4.83 -15.32
CA LEU A 261 0.32 -4.46 -15.26
C LEU A 261 -0.40 -4.64 -16.60
N GLU A 262 0.35 -4.62 -17.72
CA GLU A 262 -0.17 -4.82 -19.08
C GLU A 262 -0.34 -6.29 -19.47
N GLN A 263 0.28 -7.22 -18.76
CA GLN A 263 0.20 -8.68 -18.95
C GLN A 263 -0.90 -9.30 -18.08
#